data_74ff19b27bc8fd1471f85b43585f8585
#
_entry.id   74ff19b27bc8fd1471f85b43585f8585
#
_cell.length_a   1.000
_cell.length_b   1.000
_cell.length_c   1.000
_cell.angle_alpha   90.00
_cell.angle_beta   90.00
_cell.angle_gamma   90.00
#
_symmetry.space_group_name_H-M   'P 1'
#
loop_
_entity.id
_entity.type
_entity.pdbx_description
1 polymer ?
#
loop_
_entity_poly.entity_id
_entity_poly.type
_entity_poly.pdbx_seq_one_letter_code
_entity_poly.pdbx_strand_id
1 'polypeptide(L)'
;MNLEEKLSLHQRMADGYRDAYLHQGTKDGATYDSWKFAPDALYSSPYFTGHDVINLGEISGGADASLIFEAIAASAIQEAKAYSVTFPDWKLVDYTSWAAENGYVARVRWEGHTRNGLKMGFYSTTFVETNDNGEIRHWQTFVNDEEYGPFLEVAIGRRGPFQGHLEYMELVGKVLRDNGLE
;
A
#
# COMPACT_ATOMS: atom_id res chain seq x y z
N MET A 1 13.03 -17.66 -16.58
CA MET A 1 13.75 -16.36 -16.76
C MET A 1 15.17 -16.47 -16.24
N ASN A 2 16.15 -15.89 -16.94
CA ASN A 2 17.50 -15.72 -16.42
C ASN A 2 17.56 -14.53 -15.44
N LEU A 3 18.69 -14.30 -14.77
CA LEU A 3 18.83 -13.24 -13.78
C LEU A 3 18.57 -11.83 -14.35
N GLU A 4 19.06 -11.53 -15.53
CA GLU A 4 18.87 -10.21 -16.16
C GLU A 4 17.39 -9.96 -16.51
N GLU A 5 16.69 -10.98 -17.01
CA GLU A 5 15.24 -10.91 -17.28
C GLU A 5 14.43 -10.68 -16.00
N LYS A 6 14.79 -11.39 -14.90
CA LYS A 6 14.17 -11.23 -13.59
C LYS A 6 14.37 -9.81 -13.04
N LEU A 7 15.61 -9.31 -13.03
CA LEU A 7 15.90 -7.96 -12.55
C LEU A 7 15.18 -6.89 -13.38
N SER A 8 15.14 -7.05 -14.70
CA SER A 8 14.39 -6.14 -15.58
C SER A 8 12.89 -6.15 -15.32
N LEU A 9 12.30 -7.33 -15.09
CA LEU A 9 10.88 -7.45 -14.72
C LEU A 9 10.62 -6.76 -13.38
N HIS A 10 11.41 -7.05 -12.35
CA HIS A 10 11.19 -6.50 -11.02
C HIS A 10 11.42 -4.98 -10.96
N GLN A 11 12.32 -4.45 -11.79
CA GLN A 11 12.46 -3.00 -11.92
C GLN A 11 11.22 -2.37 -12.55
N ARG A 12 10.67 -2.96 -13.62
CA ARG A 12 9.40 -2.47 -14.22
C ARG A 12 8.23 -2.55 -13.23
N MET A 13 8.16 -3.63 -12.42
CA MET A 13 7.15 -3.75 -11.37
C MET A 13 7.28 -2.64 -10.32
N ALA A 14 8.51 -2.37 -9.87
CA ALA A 14 8.76 -1.29 -8.92
C ALA A 14 8.42 0.09 -9.50
N ASP A 15 8.74 0.35 -10.76
CA ASP A 15 8.38 1.60 -11.44
C ASP A 15 6.85 1.73 -11.58
N GLY A 16 6.16 0.67 -11.94
CA GLY A 16 4.69 0.64 -11.99
C GLY A 16 4.04 0.80 -10.61
N TYR A 17 4.66 0.29 -9.56
CA TYR A 17 4.23 0.52 -8.17
C TYR A 17 4.30 2.01 -7.81
N ARG A 18 5.39 2.70 -8.16
CA ARG A 18 5.50 4.15 -8.03
C ARG A 18 4.37 4.87 -8.79
N ASP A 19 4.17 4.50 -10.04
CA ASP A 19 3.17 5.15 -10.90
C ASP A 19 1.75 4.94 -10.37
N ALA A 20 1.44 3.75 -9.84
CA ALA A 20 0.17 3.48 -9.17
C ALA A 20 -0.09 4.42 -7.97
N TYR A 21 0.94 4.69 -7.16
CA TYR A 21 0.82 5.61 -6.04
C TYR A 21 0.77 7.10 -6.47
N LEU A 22 1.49 7.48 -7.50
CA LEU A 22 1.39 8.84 -8.05
C LEU A 22 -0.03 9.17 -8.53
N HIS A 23 -0.76 8.16 -9.01
CA HIS A 23 -2.16 8.27 -9.42
C HIS A 23 -3.16 7.88 -8.30
N GLN A 24 -2.70 7.82 -7.05
CA GLN A 24 -3.52 7.51 -5.87
C GLN A 24 -4.29 6.18 -6.00
N GLY A 25 -3.67 5.16 -6.59
CA GLY A 25 -4.28 3.85 -6.78
C GLY A 25 -5.37 3.81 -7.86
N THR A 26 -5.55 4.87 -8.64
CA THR A 26 -6.47 4.84 -9.78
C THR A 26 -5.91 3.95 -10.90
N LYS A 27 -6.80 3.30 -11.66
CA LYS A 27 -6.40 2.38 -12.76
C LYS A 27 -5.58 3.04 -13.85
N ASP A 28 -5.69 4.35 -14.00
CA ASP A 28 -5.10 5.10 -15.11
C ASP A 28 -3.56 5.20 -15.04
N GLY A 29 -2.96 4.89 -13.89
CA GLY A 29 -1.51 4.93 -13.71
C GLY A 29 -0.88 3.60 -13.30
N ALA A 30 -1.69 2.61 -12.93
CA ALA A 30 -1.18 1.32 -12.53
C ALA A 30 -0.79 0.49 -13.76
N THR A 31 0.47 0.12 -13.87
CA THR A 31 0.84 -0.96 -14.76
C THR A 31 0.42 -2.28 -14.10
N TYR A 32 -0.20 -3.15 -14.86
CA TYR A 32 -0.65 -4.47 -14.38
C TYR A 32 0.50 -5.29 -13.79
N ASP A 33 1.72 -5.08 -14.26
CA ASP A 33 2.90 -5.80 -13.78
C ASP A 33 3.21 -5.50 -12.31
N SER A 34 2.92 -4.29 -11.82
CA SER A 34 3.19 -3.93 -10.41
C SER A 34 2.20 -4.55 -9.42
N TRP A 35 1.01 -4.93 -9.90
CA TRP A 35 -0.10 -5.45 -9.09
C TRP A 35 -0.53 -6.86 -9.46
N LYS A 36 0.30 -7.61 -10.16
CA LYS A 36 0.00 -8.99 -10.54
C LYS A 36 0.24 -9.93 -9.37
N PHE A 37 -0.83 -10.39 -8.76
CA PHE A 37 -0.79 -11.26 -7.58
C PHE A 37 -0.93 -12.75 -7.97
N ALA A 38 -0.18 -13.61 -7.27
CA ALA A 38 -0.44 -15.03 -7.27
C ALA A 38 -1.76 -15.32 -6.52
N PRO A 39 -2.50 -16.41 -6.88
CA PRO A 39 -3.76 -16.76 -6.21
C PRO A 39 -3.63 -17.01 -4.70
N ASP A 40 -2.45 -17.41 -4.25
CA ASP A 40 -2.09 -17.69 -2.86
C ASP A 40 -1.25 -16.57 -2.24
N ALA A 41 -1.31 -15.36 -2.81
CA ALA A 41 -0.53 -14.23 -2.34
C ALA A 41 -0.80 -13.89 -0.87
N LEU A 42 0.28 -13.59 -0.16
CA LEU A 42 0.28 -13.25 1.26
C LEU A 42 0.57 -11.78 1.48
N TYR A 43 -0.03 -11.23 2.53
CA TYR A 43 0.26 -9.91 3.03
C TYR A 43 0.67 -9.95 4.50
N SER A 44 1.68 -9.19 4.86
CA SER A 44 2.06 -8.98 6.26
C SER A 44 2.55 -7.55 6.50
N SER A 45 2.21 -7.02 7.66
CA SER A 45 2.74 -5.75 8.15
C SER A 45 2.63 -5.73 9.67
N PRO A 46 3.74 -5.59 10.41
CA PRO A 46 3.68 -5.53 11.87
C PRO A 46 2.75 -4.44 12.40
N TYR A 47 2.57 -3.38 11.65
CA TYR A 47 1.72 -2.25 12.02
C TYR A 47 0.22 -2.50 11.82
N PHE A 48 -0.16 -3.23 10.75
CA PHE A 48 -1.55 -3.48 10.37
C PHE A 48 -2.05 -4.88 10.70
N THR A 49 -1.17 -5.86 10.70
CA THR A 49 -1.54 -7.26 10.91
C THR A 49 -0.94 -7.85 12.19
N GLY A 50 -0.11 -7.10 12.91
CA GLY A 50 0.64 -7.62 14.05
C GLY A 50 1.60 -8.72 13.61
N HIS A 51 1.42 -9.92 14.18
CA HIS A 51 2.20 -11.11 13.81
C HIS A 51 1.52 -12.00 12.77
N ASP A 52 0.31 -11.63 12.34
CA ASP A 52 -0.45 -12.42 11.39
C ASP A 52 0.06 -12.21 9.95
N VAL A 53 -0.02 -13.28 9.18
CA VAL A 53 0.16 -13.27 7.73
C VAL A 53 -1.20 -13.54 7.12
N ILE A 54 -1.68 -12.61 6.29
CA ILE A 54 -3.02 -12.65 5.71
C ILE A 54 -2.93 -13.25 4.30
N ASN A 55 -3.79 -14.22 3.99
CA ASN A 55 -4.01 -14.66 2.63
C ASN A 55 -4.90 -13.64 1.90
N LEU A 56 -4.37 -12.99 0.88
CA LEU A 56 -5.08 -11.95 0.14
C LEU A 56 -6.30 -12.48 -0.60
N GLY A 57 -6.27 -13.73 -1.05
CA GLY A 57 -7.42 -14.38 -1.67
C GLY A 57 -8.61 -14.53 -0.70
N GLU A 58 -8.34 -14.81 0.57
CA GLU A 58 -9.40 -14.93 1.59
C GLU A 58 -10.11 -13.59 1.84
N ILE A 59 -9.35 -12.49 1.94
CA ILE A 59 -9.95 -11.17 2.21
C ILE A 59 -10.55 -10.50 0.97
N SER A 60 -10.14 -10.89 -0.23
CA SER A 60 -10.67 -10.36 -1.50
C SER A 60 -11.95 -11.04 -1.98
N GLY A 61 -12.40 -12.09 -1.29
CA GLY A 61 -13.56 -12.89 -1.69
C GLY A 61 -13.27 -13.99 -2.70
N GLY A 62 -12.00 -14.29 -2.95
CA GLY A 62 -11.56 -15.37 -3.83
C GLY A 62 -10.08 -15.28 -4.19
N ALA A 63 -9.50 -16.40 -4.60
CA ALA A 63 -8.09 -16.49 -5.00
C ALA A 63 -7.85 -16.10 -6.47
N ASP A 64 -8.81 -15.46 -7.15
CA ASP A 64 -8.61 -14.89 -8.47
C ASP A 64 -7.74 -13.65 -8.38
N ALA A 65 -6.67 -13.60 -9.17
CA ALA A 65 -5.69 -12.50 -9.14
C ALA A 65 -6.33 -11.14 -9.46
N SER A 66 -7.40 -11.10 -10.25
CA SER A 66 -8.12 -9.86 -10.55
C SER A 66 -8.91 -9.34 -9.34
N LEU A 67 -9.53 -10.24 -8.57
CA LEU A 67 -10.23 -9.87 -7.32
C LEU A 67 -9.27 -9.37 -6.26
N ILE A 68 -8.11 -10.01 -6.12
CA ILE A 68 -7.05 -9.55 -5.21
C ILE A 68 -6.60 -8.15 -5.61
N PHE A 69 -6.32 -7.93 -6.89
CA PHE A 69 -5.94 -6.61 -7.41
C PHE A 69 -7.02 -5.56 -7.13
N GLU A 70 -8.29 -5.86 -7.42
CA GLU A 70 -9.40 -4.92 -7.21
C GLU A 70 -9.58 -4.56 -5.72
N ALA A 71 -9.47 -5.53 -4.82
CA ALA A 71 -9.57 -5.30 -3.38
C ALA A 71 -8.43 -4.39 -2.86
N ILE A 72 -7.20 -4.66 -3.26
CA ILE A 72 -6.04 -3.84 -2.88
C ILE A 72 -6.14 -2.42 -3.45
N ALA A 73 -6.51 -2.28 -4.72
CA ALA A 73 -6.69 -0.97 -5.35
C ALA A 73 -7.82 -0.17 -4.68
N ALA A 74 -8.94 -0.81 -4.34
CA ALA A 74 -10.04 -0.19 -3.63
C ALA A 74 -9.61 0.31 -2.23
N SER A 75 -8.87 -0.50 -1.47
CA SER A 75 -8.32 -0.11 -0.16
C SER A 75 -7.40 1.09 -0.27
N ALA A 76 -6.47 1.11 -1.22
CA ALA A 76 -5.54 2.21 -1.45
C ALA A 76 -6.27 3.53 -1.81
N ILE A 77 -7.33 3.45 -2.62
CA ILE A 77 -8.17 4.60 -2.96
C ILE A 77 -8.91 5.13 -1.74
N GLN A 78 -9.47 4.26 -0.90
CA GLN A 78 -10.17 4.64 0.32
C GLN A 78 -9.22 5.33 1.32
N GLU A 79 -8.03 4.78 1.51
CA GLU A 79 -6.99 5.38 2.35
C GLU A 79 -6.62 6.78 1.85
N ALA A 80 -6.32 6.93 0.57
CA ALA A 80 -5.96 8.21 -0.02
C ALA A 80 -7.07 9.26 0.15
N LYS A 81 -8.34 8.88 -0.04
CA LYS A 81 -9.49 9.75 0.21
C LYS A 81 -9.59 10.16 1.68
N ALA A 82 -9.50 9.19 2.61
CA ALA A 82 -9.59 9.46 4.04
C ALA A 82 -8.48 10.41 4.51
N TYR A 83 -7.24 10.18 4.08
CA TYR A 83 -6.12 11.05 4.41
C TYR A 83 -6.27 12.46 3.83
N SER A 84 -6.82 12.57 2.62
CA SER A 84 -7.04 13.87 1.95
C SER A 84 -8.10 14.73 2.64
N VAL A 85 -8.95 14.18 3.49
CA VAL A 85 -9.87 14.97 4.34
C VAL A 85 -9.10 15.91 5.25
N THR A 86 -8.06 15.41 5.87
CA THR A 86 -7.23 16.16 6.83
C THR A 86 -6.02 16.82 6.16
N PHE A 87 -5.45 16.18 5.14
CA PHE A 87 -4.26 16.60 4.39
C PHE A 87 -4.63 16.77 2.91
N PRO A 88 -5.24 17.91 2.51
CA PRO A 88 -5.76 18.08 1.14
C PRO A 88 -4.70 18.06 0.03
N ASP A 89 -3.44 18.22 0.38
CA ASP A 89 -2.28 18.14 -0.53
C ASP A 89 -1.45 16.86 -0.34
N TRP A 90 -2.05 15.83 0.29
CA TRP A 90 -1.41 14.53 0.53
C TRP A 90 -0.86 13.92 -0.75
N LYS A 91 0.42 13.60 -0.77
CA LYS A 91 1.08 13.05 -1.95
C LYS A 91 2.37 12.29 -1.64
N LEU A 92 2.78 11.49 -2.60
CA LEU A 92 4.11 10.91 -2.68
C LEU A 92 5.12 12.00 -3.07
N VAL A 93 6.20 12.17 -2.29
CA VAL A 93 7.23 13.19 -2.51
C VAL A 93 8.63 12.61 -2.76
N ASP A 94 8.88 11.38 -2.35
CA ASP A 94 10.13 10.67 -2.65
C ASP A 94 9.85 9.19 -2.87
N TYR A 95 10.58 8.59 -3.80
CA TYR A 95 10.50 7.19 -4.14
C TYR A 95 11.86 6.64 -4.53
N THR A 96 12.24 5.52 -3.92
CA THR A 96 13.45 4.78 -4.29
C THR A 96 13.12 3.30 -4.31
N SER A 97 13.58 2.58 -5.31
CA SER A 97 13.39 1.13 -5.41
C SER A 97 14.67 0.39 -5.78
N TRP A 98 14.69 -0.88 -5.44
CA TRP A 98 15.77 -1.80 -5.72
C TRP A 98 15.19 -3.12 -6.21
N ALA A 99 15.50 -3.49 -7.45
CA ALA A 99 15.17 -4.81 -7.99
C ALA A 99 16.14 -5.88 -7.43
N ALA A 100 15.60 -7.06 -7.17
CA ALA A 100 16.32 -8.24 -6.72
C ALA A 100 15.91 -9.45 -7.57
N GLU A 101 16.62 -10.59 -7.42
CA GLU A 101 16.30 -11.82 -8.16
C GLU A 101 14.88 -12.31 -7.91
N ASN A 102 14.39 -12.18 -6.68
CA ASN A 102 13.10 -12.73 -6.23
C ASN A 102 12.04 -11.66 -5.95
N GLY A 103 12.19 -10.45 -6.52
CA GLY A 103 11.24 -9.38 -6.28
C GLY A 103 11.89 -8.00 -6.26
N TYR A 104 11.32 -7.08 -5.47
CA TYR A 104 11.85 -5.73 -5.31
C TYR A 104 11.55 -5.16 -3.92
N VAL A 105 12.30 -4.11 -3.58
CA VAL A 105 12.01 -3.27 -2.42
C VAL A 105 11.67 -1.87 -2.91
N ALA A 106 10.64 -1.27 -2.33
CA ALA A 106 10.28 0.11 -2.59
C ALA A 106 10.22 0.89 -1.27
N ARG A 107 10.89 2.04 -1.21
CA ARG A 107 10.79 3.01 -0.12
C ARG A 107 10.07 4.25 -0.64
N VAL A 108 9.03 4.64 0.07
CA VAL A 108 8.14 5.73 -0.33
C VAL A 108 8.07 6.76 0.78
N ARG A 109 8.22 8.05 0.46
CA ARG A 109 7.95 9.16 1.36
C ARG A 109 6.62 9.81 1.01
N TRP A 110 5.74 9.86 1.97
CA TRP A 110 4.47 10.55 1.92
C TRP A 110 4.51 11.83 2.72
N GLU A 111 3.90 12.90 2.23
CA GLU A 111 3.79 14.17 2.95
C GLU A 111 2.49 14.89 2.61
N GLY A 112 2.02 15.70 3.53
CA GLY A 112 0.90 16.61 3.35
C GLY A 112 0.84 17.67 4.44
N HIS A 113 0.00 18.67 4.23
CA HIS A 113 -0.27 19.72 5.18
C HIS A 113 -1.75 19.70 5.58
N THR A 114 -2.01 19.85 6.87
CA THR A 114 -3.36 20.14 7.34
C THR A 114 -3.79 21.55 6.89
N ARG A 115 -5.08 21.85 6.96
CA ARG A 115 -5.61 23.18 6.58
C ARG A 115 -5.03 24.34 7.39
N ASN A 116 -4.54 24.07 8.61
CA ASN A 116 -3.87 25.07 9.45
C ASN A 116 -2.33 25.07 9.29
N GLY A 117 -1.81 24.37 8.27
CA GLY A 117 -0.40 24.42 7.88
C GLY A 117 0.53 23.45 8.64
N LEU A 118 0.00 22.56 9.48
CA LEU A 118 0.84 21.52 10.10
C LEU A 118 1.30 20.53 9.03
N LYS A 119 2.60 20.44 8.81
CA LYS A 119 3.22 19.46 7.91
C LYS A 119 3.42 18.14 8.63
N MET A 120 2.97 17.04 8.02
CA MET A 120 3.21 15.68 8.48
C MET A 120 3.58 14.78 7.29
N GLY A 121 4.24 13.67 7.60
CA GLY A 121 4.61 12.68 6.60
C GLY A 121 5.30 11.50 7.25
N PHE A 122 5.49 10.43 6.46
CA PHE A 122 6.17 9.23 6.93
C PHE A 122 6.84 8.49 5.76
N TYR A 123 7.79 7.63 6.10
CA TYR A 123 8.31 6.62 5.18
C TYR A 123 7.57 5.31 5.35
N SER A 124 7.22 4.69 4.22
CA SER A 124 6.89 3.26 4.16
C SER A 124 7.93 2.52 3.32
N THR A 125 8.21 1.28 3.69
CA THR A 125 9.07 0.40 2.92
C THR A 125 8.31 -0.88 2.65
N THR A 126 8.18 -1.24 1.37
CA THR A 126 7.49 -2.44 0.93
C THR A 126 8.50 -3.40 0.32
N PHE A 127 8.52 -4.63 0.83
CA PHE A 127 9.24 -5.75 0.25
C PHE A 127 8.22 -6.59 -0.52
N VAL A 128 8.51 -6.81 -1.79
CA VAL A 128 7.66 -7.62 -2.67
C VAL A 128 8.46 -8.82 -3.13
N GLU A 129 7.98 -10.01 -2.79
CA GLU A 129 8.51 -11.26 -3.31
C GLU A 129 7.62 -11.79 -4.43
N THR A 130 8.23 -12.32 -5.48
CA THR A 130 7.54 -12.90 -6.63
C THR A 130 7.80 -14.40 -6.72
N ASN A 131 6.90 -15.10 -7.39
CA ASN A 131 7.10 -16.47 -7.85
C ASN A 131 7.88 -16.49 -9.20
N ASP A 132 8.16 -17.70 -9.71
CA ASP A 132 8.88 -17.87 -10.99
C ASP A 132 8.16 -17.32 -12.22
N ASN A 133 6.84 -17.06 -12.10
CA ASN A 133 6.03 -16.41 -13.14
C ASN A 133 6.06 -14.88 -13.06
N GLY A 134 6.73 -14.31 -12.04
CA GLY A 134 6.75 -12.87 -11.79
C GLY A 134 5.48 -12.33 -11.14
N GLU A 135 4.68 -13.20 -10.49
CA GLU A 135 3.50 -12.81 -9.73
C GLU A 135 3.85 -12.59 -8.27
N ILE A 136 3.28 -11.55 -7.66
CA ILE A 136 3.48 -11.23 -6.24
C ILE A 136 2.93 -12.37 -5.39
N ARG A 137 3.80 -13.02 -4.64
CA ARG A 137 3.46 -14.08 -3.68
C ARG A 137 3.46 -13.61 -2.22
N HIS A 138 4.24 -12.57 -1.92
CA HIS A 138 4.27 -11.99 -0.59
C HIS A 138 4.53 -10.47 -0.69
N TRP A 139 3.64 -9.70 -0.08
CA TRP A 139 3.78 -8.27 0.06
C TRP A 139 3.91 -7.91 1.53
N GLN A 140 5.05 -7.32 1.90
CA GLN A 140 5.34 -6.93 3.26
C GLN A 140 5.52 -5.41 3.35
N THR A 141 4.77 -4.75 4.23
CA THR A 141 4.89 -3.30 4.43
C THR A 141 5.34 -2.97 5.83
N PHE A 142 6.33 -2.09 5.92
CA PHE A 142 6.87 -1.57 7.17
C PHE A 142 6.76 -0.05 7.19
N VAL A 143 6.39 0.49 8.35
CA VAL A 143 6.32 1.93 8.61
C VAL A 143 7.07 2.26 9.90
N ASN A 144 7.56 3.49 10.03
CA ASN A 144 8.12 3.98 11.28
C ASN A 144 6.99 4.53 12.16
N ASP A 145 6.75 3.92 13.33
CA ASP A 145 5.70 4.34 14.26
C ASP A 145 5.89 5.78 14.79
N GLU A 146 7.14 6.25 14.92
CA GLU A 146 7.41 7.62 15.38
C GLU A 146 6.85 8.69 14.43
N GLU A 147 6.77 8.39 13.15
CA GLU A 147 6.18 9.27 12.13
C GLU A 147 4.73 8.88 11.83
N TYR A 148 4.48 7.60 11.59
CA TYR A 148 3.19 7.11 11.10
C TYR A 148 2.11 7.12 12.19
N GLY A 149 2.46 6.79 13.43
CA GLY A 149 1.51 6.83 14.53
C GLY A 149 0.87 8.20 14.75
N PRO A 150 1.65 9.28 14.93
CA PRO A 150 1.12 10.64 15.04
C PRO A 150 0.36 11.10 13.80
N PHE A 151 0.81 10.70 12.60
CA PHE A 151 0.08 10.98 11.36
C PHE A 151 -1.31 10.36 11.38
N LEU A 152 -1.44 9.07 11.72
CA LEU A 152 -2.73 8.38 11.78
C LEU A 152 -3.65 8.95 12.85
N GLU A 153 -3.10 9.34 14.00
CA GLU A 153 -3.89 9.99 15.05
C GLU A 153 -4.59 11.24 14.54
N VAL A 154 -3.91 12.04 13.71
CA VAL A 154 -4.47 13.23 13.08
C VAL A 154 -5.38 12.89 11.88
N ALA A 155 -5.01 11.90 11.06
CA ALA A 155 -5.72 11.55 9.84
C ALA A 155 -7.02 10.77 10.07
N ILE A 156 -7.00 9.79 10.99
CA ILE A 156 -8.12 8.86 11.24
C ILE A 156 -8.54 8.75 12.70
N GLY A 157 -7.98 9.58 13.56
CA GLY A 157 -8.37 9.68 14.98
C GLY A 157 -7.79 8.60 15.88
N ARG A 158 -6.88 7.75 15.39
CA ARG A 158 -6.27 6.69 16.18
C ARG A 158 -4.87 6.32 15.69
N ARG A 159 -3.98 6.11 16.65
CA ARG A 159 -2.64 5.57 16.44
C ARG A 159 -2.67 4.03 16.47
N GLY A 160 -1.87 3.39 15.60
CA GLY A 160 -1.60 1.95 15.66
C GLY A 160 -0.57 1.58 16.74
N PRO A 161 -0.05 0.36 16.75
CA PRO A 161 -0.43 -0.71 15.82
C PRO A 161 -1.88 -1.21 16.04
N PHE A 162 -2.45 -1.79 14.99
CA PHE A 162 -3.81 -2.32 15.00
C PHE A 162 -3.83 -3.82 15.33
N GLN A 163 -4.98 -4.32 15.79
CA GLN A 163 -5.14 -5.76 16.04
C GLN A 163 -5.30 -6.57 14.75
N GLY A 164 -5.62 -5.89 13.63
CA GLY A 164 -5.73 -6.48 12.32
C GLY A 164 -6.12 -5.45 11.28
N HIS A 165 -6.02 -5.83 10.02
CA HIS A 165 -6.31 -4.93 8.89
C HIS A 165 -7.76 -4.43 8.88
N LEU A 166 -8.72 -5.25 9.31
CA LEU A 166 -10.14 -4.87 9.36
C LEU A 166 -10.39 -3.70 10.32
N GLU A 167 -9.74 -3.69 11.49
CA GLU A 167 -9.86 -2.59 12.44
C GLU A 167 -9.38 -1.25 11.83
N TYR A 168 -8.27 -1.29 11.11
CA TYR A 168 -7.76 -0.12 10.41
C TYR A 168 -8.72 0.36 9.32
N MET A 169 -9.22 -0.54 8.47
CA MET A 169 -10.15 -0.19 7.39
C MET A 169 -11.52 0.29 7.92
N GLU A 170 -11.96 -0.15 9.09
CA GLU A 170 -13.14 0.41 9.75
C GLU A 170 -12.96 1.89 10.11
N LEU A 171 -11.80 2.27 10.62
CA LEU A 171 -11.50 3.67 10.92
C LEU A 171 -11.41 4.53 9.66
N VAL A 172 -10.78 4.01 8.61
CA VAL A 172 -10.76 4.65 7.28
C VAL A 172 -12.20 4.88 6.77
N GLY A 173 -13.03 3.84 6.78
CA GLY A 173 -14.44 3.92 6.38
C GLY A 173 -15.23 4.91 7.24
N LYS A 174 -14.98 4.97 8.56
CA LYS A 174 -15.60 5.96 9.42
C LYS A 174 -15.29 7.39 8.99
N VAL A 175 -14.03 7.70 8.69
CA VAL A 175 -13.65 9.03 8.18
C VAL A 175 -14.39 9.37 6.89
N LEU A 176 -14.53 8.41 5.98
CA LEU A 176 -15.26 8.62 4.72
C LEU A 176 -16.75 8.90 4.96
N ARG A 177 -17.42 8.09 5.79
CA ARG A 177 -18.85 8.29 6.16
C ARG A 177 -19.09 9.64 6.82
N ASP A 178 -18.28 9.98 7.82
CA ASP A 178 -18.40 11.24 8.56
C ASP A 178 -18.22 12.48 7.67
N ASN A 179 -17.61 12.32 6.49
CA ASN A 179 -17.38 13.39 5.51
C ASN A 179 -18.19 13.25 4.20
N GLY A 180 -19.09 12.26 4.10
CA GLY A 180 -19.95 12.05 2.93
C GLY A 180 -19.18 11.65 1.66
N LEU A 181 -18.11 10.87 1.81
CA LEU A 181 -17.20 10.45 0.73
C LEU A 181 -17.31 8.96 0.37
N GLU A 182 -18.27 8.25 0.89
CA GLU A 182 -18.56 6.84 0.52
C GLU A 182 -19.08 6.69 -0.90
#